data_09e500864b8efa2dfe2322a0d72aa056
#
_entry.id   09e500864b8efa2dfe2322a0d72aa056
#
_cell.length_a   1.000
_cell.length_b   1.000
_cell.length_c   1.000
_cell.angle_alpha   90.00
_cell.angle_beta   90.00
_cell.angle_gamma   90.00
#
_symmetry.space_group_name_H-M   'P 1'
#
loop_
_entity.id
_entity.type
_entity.pdbx_description
1 polymer ?
#
loop_
_entity_poly.entity_id
_entity_poly.type
_entity_poly.pdbx_seq_one_letter_code
_entity_poly.pdbx_strand_id
1 'polypeptide(L)'
;MAAGVCVVGSVNMDLTFDVDTLPRPGETVLAKSLTSAPGGKGGNQAVAAARAGAQVQFVGAVGDDAAAERLRAHLSASGVGLDGTVGVPGPSGTAIIVVDAGAENTIVVAPGANGRLTLTEAAVRAVVADCDVLLTQLEIPVAAAVAAAREARSAGAVVMVNASPAGQDRSALAGLAALADVVIANESEADEWPWRPTHFVVTLGARGARYAGADGEFAVPAPLVEAVDTTGAGDVFAGVLAANWPSDLGTDPALQAQRLRALQRACAAGALATLVPGAGDCAPDAEAIERSC
;
A
#
# COMPACT_ATOMS: atom_id res chain seq x y z
N MET A 1 -5.23 22.42 4.42
CA MET A 1 -4.73 21.56 5.52
C MET A 1 -4.17 20.29 4.86
N ALA A 2 -3.20 19.59 5.48
CA ALA A 2 -2.75 18.30 4.99
C ALA A 2 -3.89 17.29 5.11
N ALA A 3 -4.02 16.36 4.14
CA ALA A 3 -5.04 15.32 4.18
C ALA A 3 -4.77 14.35 5.36
N GLY A 4 -5.81 13.98 6.09
CA GLY A 4 -5.78 12.90 7.08
C GLY A 4 -5.93 11.55 6.38
N VAL A 5 -4.89 10.73 6.39
CA VAL A 5 -4.91 9.39 5.79
C VAL A 5 -4.83 8.33 6.88
N CYS A 6 -5.79 7.41 6.90
CA CYS A 6 -5.69 6.20 7.72
C CYS A 6 -5.34 5.01 6.83
N VAL A 7 -4.19 4.38 7.06
CA VAL A 7 -3.79 3.16 6.35
C VAL A 7 -4.08 1.96 7.24
N VAL A 8 -5.03 1.12 6.82
CA VAL A 8 -5.37 -0.14 7.50
C VAL A 8 -4.79 -1.30 6.72
N GLY A 9 -3.74 -1.94 7.24
CA GLY A 9 -3.02 -2.92 6.43
C GLY A 9 -1.95 -3.72 7.15
N SER A 10 -1.17 -4.42 6.34
CA SER A 10 -0.05 -5.26 6.76
C SER A 10 1.21 -4.46 7.07
N VAL A 11 2.03 -5.01 7.94
CA VAL A 11 3.42 -4.62 8.12
C VAL A 11 4.27 -5.88 8.32
N ASN A 12 5.38 -5.99 7.62
CA ASN A 12 6.22 -7.19 7.61
C ASN A 12 7.68 -6.86 7.93
N MET A 13 8.39 -7.80 8.49
CA MET A 13 9.84 -7.83 8.40
C MET A 13 10.21 -8.63 7.15
N ASP A 14 10.77 -7.96 6.16
CA ASP A 14 11.21 -8.55 4.90
C ASP A 14 12.62 -9.10 5.06
N LEU A 15 12.82 -10.40 4.79
CA LEU A 15 14.07 -11.11 4.81
C LEU A 15 14.48 -11.44 3.38
N THR A 16 15.48 -10.74 2.85
CA THR A 16 15.95 -10.93 1.48
C THR A 16 17.22 -11.77 1.47
N PHE A 17 17.15 -12.92 0.81
CA PHE A 17 18.25 -13.82 0.54
C PHE A 17 18.76 -13.63 -0.88
N ASP A 18 20.02 -13.28 -1.03
CA ASP A 18 20.71 -13.20 -2.33
C ASP A 18 21.37 -14.56 -2.61
N VAL A 19 21.00 -15.18 -3.72
CA VAL A 19 21.49 -16.51 -4.13
C VAL A 19 22.05 -16.46 -5.55
N ASP A 20 22.81 -17.48 -5.97
CA ASP A 20 23.23 -17.58 -7.37
C ASP A 20 22.09 -18.00 -8.29
N THR A 21 21.25 -18.92 -7.81
CA THR A 21 20.07 -19.46 -8.52
C THR A 21 18.96 -19.77 -7.53
N LEU A 22 17.71 -19.61 -7.94
CA LEU A 22 16.55 -19.99 -7.13
C LEU A 22 16.56 -21.50 -6.86
N PRO A 23 16.31 -21.96 -5.62
CA PRO A 23 16.29 -23.37 -5.27
C PRO A 23 15.15 -24.11 -5.95
N ARG A 24 15.41 -25.31 -6.45
CA ARG A 24 14.40 -26.24 -6.96
C ARG A 24 13.84 -27.09 -5.81
N PRO A 25 12.68 -27.73 -5.98
CA PRO A 25 12.15 -28.65 -4.97
C PRO A 25 13.17 -29.71 -4.56
N GLY A 26 13.46 -29.80 -3.24
CA GLY A 26 14.45 -30.72 -2.67
C GLY A 26 15.91 -30.23 -2.71
N GLU A 27 16.18 -29.07 -3.26
CA GLU A 27 17.53 -28.48 -3.33
C GLU A 27 17.80 -27.58 -2.11
N THR A 28 19.05 -27.60 -1.64
CA THR A 28 19.56 -26.65 -0.64
C THR A 28 20.59 -25.75 -1.30
N VAL A 29 20.37 -24.45 -1.29
CA VAL A 29 21.31 -23.44 -1.79
C VAL A 29 21.86 -22.62 -0.64
N LEU A 30 23.10 -22.15 -0.77
CA LEU A 30 23.71 -21.23 0.19
C LEU A 30 23.51 -19.80 -0.32
N ALA A 31 22.94 -18.95 0.53
CA ALA A 31 22.82 -17.54 0.25
C ALA A 31 24.16 -16.81 0.37
N LYS A 32 24.42 -15.84 -0.50
CA LYS A 32 25.57 -14.94 -0.42
C LYS A 32 25.42 -13.93 0.70
N SER A 33 24.18 -13.46 0.88
CA SER A 33 23.82 -12.48 1.91
C SER A 33 22.39 -12.69 2.41
N LEU A 34 22.14 -12.16 3.61
CA LEU A 34 20.82 -11.99 4.18
C LEU A 34 20.69 -10.55 4.65
N THR A 35 19.69 -9.85 4.14
CA THR A 35 19.29 -8.53 4.63
C THR A 35 17.93 -8.60 5.29
N SER A 36 17.66 -7.64 6.19
CA SER A 36 16.38 -7.56 6.90
C SER A 36 15.94 -6.11 6.96
N ALA A 37 14.78 -5.81 6.39
CA ALA A 37 14.22 -4.47 6.31
C ALA A 37 12.73 -4.46 6.66
N PRO A 38 12.19 -3.35 7.19
CA PRO A 38 10.75 -3.13 7.27
C PRO A 38 10.11 -3.14 5.88
N GLY A 39 8.89 -3.71 5.80
CA GLY A 39 8.10 -3.82 4.58
C GLY A 39 6.64 -4.10 4.90
N GLY A 40 5.96 -4.75 3.95
CA GLY A 40 4.52 -4.98 3.99
C GLY A 40 3.76 -3.83 3.35
N LYS A 41 2.75 -4.15 2.54
CA LYS A 41 2.04 -3.15 1.71
C LYS A 41 1.48 -1.99 2.53
N GLY A 42 0.83 -2.28 3.66
CA GLY A 42 0.26 -1.23 4.51
C GLY A 42 1.33 -0.31 5.09
N GLY A 43 2.43 -0.86 5.62
CA GLY A 43 3.55 -0.08 6.13
C GLY A 43 4.19 0.79 5.06
N ASN A 44 4.49 0.22 3.89
CA ASN A 44 5.07 0.94 2.75
C ASN A 44 4.17 2.10 2.29
N GLN A 45 2.87 1.85 2.17
CA GLN A 45 1.88 2.85 1.75
C GLN A 45 1.72 3.97 2.79
N ALA A 46 1.77 3.64 4.08
CA ALA A 46 1.72 4.63 5.16
C ALA A 46 2.95 5.55 5.14
N VAL A 47 4.15 4.98 4.98
CA VAL A 47 5.40 5.74 4.83
C VAL A 47 5.35 6.65 3.60
N ALA A 48 4.89 6.13 2.47
CA ALA A 48 4.78 6.91 1.23
C ALA A 48 3.80 8.07 1.36
N ALA A 49 2.64 7.86 1.99
CA ALA A 49 1.66 8.92 2.24
C ALA A 49 2.22 10.01 3.18
N ALA A 50 2.92 9.62 4.25
CA ALA A 50 3.54 10.56 5.19
C ALA A 50 4.64 11.40 4.53
N ARG A 51 5.53 10.77 3.74
CA ARG A 51 6.58 11.48 2.98
C ARG A 51 6.01 12.41 1.91
N ALA A 52 4.82 12.09 1.37
CA ALA A 52 4.10 12.98 0.45
C ALA A 52 3.40 14.16 1.14
N GLY A 53 3.47 14.26 2.48
CA GLY A 53 2.99 15.38 3.27
C GLY A 53 1.63 15.19 3.94
N ALA A 54 1.03 13.99 3.92
CA ALA A 54 -0.20 13.69 4.63
C ALA A 54 0.04 13.52 6.14
N GLN A 55 -1.01 13.75 6.94
CA GLN A 55 -1.08 13.30 8.33
C GLN A 55 -1.56 11.85 8.33
N VAL A 56 -0.70 10.92 8.73
CA VAL A 56 -0.96 9.48 8.57
C VAL A 56 -1.11 8.78 9.90
N GLN A 57 -2.16 7.98 10.03
CA GLN A 57 -2.31 6.97 11.08
C GLN A 57 -2.23 5.56 10.46
N PHE A 58 -1.46 4.68 11.07
CA PHE A 58 -1.39 3.27 10.68
C PHE A 58 -2.19 2.42 11.65
N VAL A 59 -3.11 1.64 11.10
CA VAL A 59 -3.90 0.62 11.80
C VAL A 59 -3.47 -0.75 11.30
N GLY A 60 -2.87 -1.53 12.16
CA GLY A 60 -2.34 -2.85 11.82
C GLY A 60 -2.00 -3.65 13.07
N ALA A 61 -1.53 -4.86 12.88
CA ALA A 61 -1.12 -5.74 13.98
C ALA A 61 0.35 -6.11 13.88
N VAL A 62 1.05 -6.08 15.02
CA VAL A 62 2.42 -6.58 15.19
C VAL A 62 2.44 -7.64 16.27
N GLY A 63 3.46 -8.52 16.25
CA GLY A 63 3.65 -9.56 17.24
C GLY A 63 4.21 -9.06 18.56
N ASP A 64 4.64 -10.02 19.41
CA ASP A 64 5.37 -9.80 20.66
C ASP A 64 6.87 -10.18 20.51
N ASP A 65 7.45 -9.81 19.36
CA ASP A 65 8.81 -10.15 18.94
C ASP A 65 9.68 -8.90 18.66
N ALA A 66 10.98 -9.12 18.46
CA ALA A 66 11.93 -8.05 18.14
C ALA A 66 11.61 -7.34 16.80
N ALA A 67 10.91 -8.01 15.87
CA ALA A 67 10.45 -7.41 14.64
C ALA A 67 9.39 -6.31 14.91
N ALA A 68 8.49 -6.52 15.87
CA ALA A 68 7.47 -5.56 16.25
C ALA A 68 8.05 -4.20 16.68
N GLU A 69 9.13 -4.21 17.47
CA GLU A 69 9.83 -2.99 17.90
C GLU A 69 10.44 -2.24 16.71
N ARG A 70 11.11 -2.97 15.81
CA ARG A 70 11.74 -2.39 14.62
C ARG A 70 10.71 -1.80 13.65
N LEU A 71 9.58 -2.48 13.44
CA LEU A 71 8.50 -2.04 12.59
C LEU A 71 7.84 -0.76 13.13
N ARG A 72 7.54 -0.72 14.42
CA ARG A 72 7.01 0.48 15.08
C ARG A 72 7.98 1.66 14.99
N ALA A 73 9.27 1.41 15.26
CA ALA A 73 10.31 2.44 15.19
C ALA A 73 10.44 3.02 13.78
N HIS A 74 10.42 2.18 12.74
CA HIS A 74 10.50 2.60 11.34
C HIS A 74 9.30 3.47 10.94
N LEU A 75 8.07 3.04 11.23
CA LEU A 75 6.86 3.79 10.93
C LEU A 75 6.86 5.15 11.67
N SER A 76 7.17 5.16 12.96
CA SER A 76 7.24 6.39 13.76
C SER A 76 8.32 7.35 13.25
N ALA A 77 9.52 6.85 12.92
CA ALA A 77 10.60 7.66 12.34
C ALA A 77 10.23 8.26 10.97
N SER A 78 9.30 7.62 10.26
CA SER A 78 8.76 8.12 8.98
C SER A 78 7.59 9.10 9.15
N GLY A 79 7.24 9.49 10.39
CA GLY A 79 6.16 10.43 10.68
C GLY A 79 4.76 9.82 10.69
N VAL A 80 4.66 8.48 10.77
CA VAL A 80 3.38 7.76 10.84
C VAL A 80 2.94 7.60 12.29
N GLY A 81 1.71 8.01 12.61
CA GLY A 81 1.07 7.77 13.90
C GLY A 81 0.69 6.30 14.08
N LEU A 82 0.79 5.80 15.31
CA LEU A 82 0.64 4.38 15.64
C LEU A 82 -0.50 4.10 16.61
N ASP A 83 -1.41 5.03 16.82
CA ASP A 83 -2.50 4.90 17.81
C ASP A 83 -3.44 3.72 17.51
N GLY A 84 -3.52 3.31 16.23
CA GLY A 84 -4.28 2.13 15.78
C GLY A 84 -3.45 0.85 15.65
N THR A 85 -2.16 0.84 16.03
CA THR A 85 -1.29 -0.33 15.90
C THR A 85 -1.39 -1.24 17.13
N VAL A 86 -2.02 -2.40 16.98
CA VAL A 86 -2.24 -3.36 18.06
C VAL A 86 -1.14 -4.40 18.18
N GLY A 87 -0.84 -4.82 19.42
CA GLY A 87 0.02 -5.95 19.71
C GLY A 87 -0.81 -7.23 19.85
N VAL A 88 -0.40 -8.31 19.19
CA VAL A 88 -1.05 -9.62 19.33
C VAL A 88 0.02 -10.69 19.66
N PRO A 89 -0.29 -11.75 20.44
CA PRO A 89 0.70 -12.77 20.77
C PRO A 89 1.29 -13.46 19.54
N GLY A 90 2.59 -13.82 19.57
CA GLY A 90 3.31 -14.55 18.51
C GLY A 90 3.99 -13.64 17.48
N PRO A 91 4.47 -14.18 16.33
CA PRO A 91 5.35 -13.45 15.44
C PRO A 91 4.63 -12.34 14.67
N SER A 92 5.36 -11.26 14.39
CA SER A 92 4.98 -10.25 13.39
C SER A 92 4.91 -10.86 11.99
N GLY A 93 4.28 -10.15 11.05
CA GLY A 93 4.31 -10.54 9.64
C GLY A 93 5.74 -10.59 9.11
N THR A 94 6.01 -11.56 8.24
CA THR A 94 7.35 -11.77 7.67
C THR A 94 7.21 -12.12 6.18
N ALA A 95 7.99 -11.48 5.32
CA ALA A 95 8.18 -11.92 3.94
C ALA A 95 9.58 -12.50 3.77
N ILE A 96 9.69 -13.66 3.14
CA ILE A 96 10.94 -14.26 2.71
C ILE A 96 11.04 -14.02 1.21
N ILE A 97 12.07 -13.29 0.82
CA ILE A 97 12.34 -12.90 -0.57
C ILE A 97 13.66 -13.56 -0.97
N VAL A 98 13.64 -14.43 -1.94
CA VAL A 98 14.84 -15.05 -2.50
C VAL A 98 15.07 -14.43 -3.87
N VAL A 99 16.23 -13.80 -4.07
CA VAL A 99 16.58 -13.10 -5.33
C VAL A 99 17.81 -13.77 -5.91
N ASP A 100 17.76 -14.11 -7.19
CA ASP A 100 18.90 -14.71 -7.90
C ASP A 100 19.76 -13.68 -8.65
N ALA A 101 20.87 -14.16 -9.22
CA ALA A 101 21.80 -13.32 -9.99
C ALA A 101 21.18 -12.70 -11.25
N GLY A 102 20.06 -13.22 -11.74
CA GLY A 102 19.27 -12.69 -12.85
C GLY A 102 18.22 -11.65 -12.42
N ALA A 103 18.15 -11.30 -11.12
CA ALA A 103 17.13 -10.47 -10.51
C ALA A 103 15.71 -11.09 -10.58
N GLU A 104 15.59 -12.40 -10.82
CA GLU A 104 14.34 -13.12 -10.62
C GLU A 104 14.12 -13.34 -9.11
N ASN A 105 12.88 -13.25 -8.66
CA ASN A 105 12.57 -13.44 -7.25
C ASN A 105 11.44 -14.44 -7.01
N THR A 106 11.45 -15.00 -5.81
CA THR A 106 10.35 -15.78 -5.25
C THR A 106 10.06 -15.25 -3.85
N ILE A 107 8.79 -14.98 -3.57
CA ILE A 107 8.35 -14.38 -2.31
C ILE A 107 7.38 -15.33 -1.61
N VAL A 108 7.63 -15.57 -0.33
CA VAL A 108 6.73 -16.30 0.56
C VAL A 108 6.39 -15.39 1.74
N VAL A 109 5.10 -15.14 1.95
CA VAL A 109 4.62 -14.30 3.05
C VAL A 109 4.02 -15.18 4.14
N ALA A 110 4.54 -15.03 5.37
CA ALA A 110 3.92 -15.53 6.59
C ALA A 110 3.13 -14.37 7.23
N PRO A 111 1.79 -14.40 7.22
CA PRO A 111 0.99 -13.28 7.71
C PRO A 111 1.25 -12.92 9.18
N GLY A 112 1.55 -13.91 10.02
CA GLY A 112 1.80 -13.67 11.44
C GLY A 112 0.69 -12.86 12.11
N ALA A 113 1.07 -11.75 12.74
CA ALA A 113 0.16 -10.81 13.40
C ALA A 113 -0.85 -10.19 12.43
N ASN A 114 -0.46 -9.90 11.17
CA ASN A 114 -1.37 -9.31 10.17
C ASN A 114 -2.62 -10.16 9.96
N GLY A 115 -2.48 -11.49 9.95
CA GLY A 115 -3.60 -12.42 9.77
C GLY A 115 -4.58 -12.46 10.96
N ARG A 116 -4.27 -11.77 12.05
CA ARG A 116 -5.10 -11.70 13.27
C ARG A 116 -5.63 -10.30 13.57
N LEU A 117 -5.41 -9.35 12.66
CA LEU A 117 -5.95 -8.00 12.81
C LEU A 117 -7.49 -8.06 12.89
N THR A 118 -8.04 -7.38 13.88
CA THR A 118 -9.48 -7.14 14.03
C THR A 118 -9.72 -5.69 14.43
N LEU A 119 -10.89 -5.15 14.08
CA LEU A 119 -11.30 -3.79 14.48
C LEU A 119 -12.38 -3.84 15.59
N THR A 120 -12.19 -4.70 16.57
CA THR A 120 -13.15 -4.84 17.68
C THR A 120 -13.03 -3.75 18.73
N GLU A 121 -11.83 -3.18 18.92
CA GLU A 121 -11.57 -2.14 19.90
C GLU A 121 -12.11 -0.77 19.47
N ALA A 122 -12.85 -0.11 20.37
CA ALA A 122 -13.43 1.21 20.07
C ALA A 122 -12.37 2.28 19.78
N ALA A 123 -11.22 2.22 20.47
CA ALA A 123 -10.10 3.13 20.23
C ALA A 123 -9.54 3.01 18.81
N VAL A 124 -9.37 1.77 18.32
CA VAL A 124 -8.88 1.51 16.95
C VAL A 124 -9.89 2.02 15.91
N ARG A 125 -11.20 1.78 16.14
CA ARG A 125 -12.23 2.31 15.24
C ARG A 125 -12.27 3.84 15.22
N ALA A 126 -12.05 4.49 16.38
CA ALA A 126 -12.00 5.94 16.45
C ALA A 126 -10.85 6.53 15.59
N VAL A 127 -9.68 5.85 15.56
CA VAL A 127 -8.57 6.24 14.66
C VAL A 127 -8.98 6.13 13.19
N VAL A 128 -9.71 5.06 12.82
CA VAL A 128 -10.20 4.89 11.44
C VAL A 128 -11.25 5.95 11.08
N ALA A 129 -12.12 6.33 12.03
CA ALA A 129 -13.15 7.33 11.80
C ALA A 129 -12.61 8.77 11.69
N ASP A 130 -11.38 9.02 12.16
CA ASP A 130 -10.75 10.36 12.15
C ASP A 130 -9.80 10.53 10.94
N CYS A 131 -10.31 10.26 9.73
CA CYS A 131 -9.53 10.46 8.50
C CYS A 131 -10.38 11.01 7.36
N ASP A 132 -9.73 11.64 6.38
CA ASP A 132 -10.34 12.06 5.12
C ASP A 132 -10.34 10.92 4.09
N VAL A 133 -9.28 10.08 4.13
CA VAL A 133 -9.09 8.94 3.22
C VAL A 133 -8.66 7.71 4.02
N LEU A 134 -9.39 6.62 3.87
CA LEU A 134 -8.97 5.28 4.25
C LEU A 134 -8.27 4.61 3.08
N LEU A 135 -7.07 4.07 3.29
CA LEU A 135 -6.37 3.19 2.34
C LEU A 135 -6.19 1.81 2.94
N THR A 136 -6.62 0.76 2.22
CA THR A 136 -6.45 -0.64 2.65
C THR A 136 -6.01 -1.54 1.50
N GLN A 137 -5.41 -2.70 1.81
CA GLN A 137 -4.93 -3.70 0.87
C GLN A 137 -5.48 -5.08 1.25
N LEU A 138 -5.03 -6.14 0.54
CA LEU A 138 -5.56 -7.50 0.70
C LEU A 138 -4.59 -8.46 1.42
N GLU A 139 -3.63 -7.94 2.19
CA GLU A 139 -2.70 -8.74 3.02
C GLU A 139 -3.15 -8.90 4.48
N ILE A 140 -4.34 -8.41 4.82
CA ILE A 140 -5.01 -8.57 6.12
C ILE A 140 -6.32 -9.33 5.95
N PRO A 141 -6.94 -9.84 7.03
CA PRO A 141 -8.26 -10.45 6.92
C PRO A 141 -9.27 -9.52 6.25
N VAL A 142 -9.93 -10.00 5.21
CA VAL A 142 -10.94 -9.21 4.47
C VAL A 142 -12.02 -8.66 5.41
N ALA A 143 -12.37 -9.41 6.45
CA ALA A 143 -13.33 -8.95 7.47
C ALA A 143 -12.85 -7.69 8.21
N ALA A 144 -11.53 -7.57 8.46
CA ALA A 144 -10.95 -6.37 9.06
C ALA A 144 -10.99 -5.19 8.08
N ALA A 145 -10.63 -5.40 6.81
CA ALA A 145 -10.72 -4.38 5.78
C ALA A 145 -12.17 -3.88 5.57
N VAL A 146 -13.16 -4.80 5.56
CA VAL A 146 -14.59 -4.44 5.50
C VAL A 146 -15.02 -3.64 6.72
N ALA A 147 -14.58 -4.01 7.92
CA ALA A 147 -14.92 -3.28 9.14
C ALA A 147 -14.33 -1.86 9.11
N ALA A 148 -13.08 -1.70 8.68
CA ALA A 148 -12.44 -0.41 8.49
C ALA A 148 -13.17 0.46 7.45
N ALA A 149 -13.49 -0.13 6.29
CA ALA A 149 -14.20 0.56 5.23
C ALA A 149 -15.59 1.06 5.68
N ARG A 150 -16.33 0.27 6.48
CA ARG A 150 -17.62 0.69 7.05
C ARG A 150 -17.45 1.86 8.02
N GLU A 151 -16.47 1.78 8.91
CA GLU A 151 -16.22 2.83 9.90
C GLU A 151 -15.86 4.16 9.20
N ALA A 152 -14.87 4.15 8.30
CA ALA A 152 -14.44 5.31 7.54
C ALA A 152 -15.58 5.92 6.71
N ARG A 153 -16.33 5.09 5.98
CA ARG A 153 -17.48 5.55 5.18
C ARG A 153 -18.57 6.16 6.05
N SER A 154 -18.84 5.60 7.23
CA SER A 154 -19.81 6.15 8.17
C SER A 154 -19.40 7.50 8.72
N ALA A 155 -18.09 7.79 8.77
CA ALA A 155 -17.53 9.07 9.15
C ALA A 155 -17.41 10.06 7.96
N GLY A 156 -17.73 9.63 6.74
CA GLY A 156 -17.69 10.47 5.54
C GLY A 156 -16.34 10.45 4.80
N ALA A 157 -15.41 9.58 5.18
CA ALA A 157 -14.12 9.42 4.51
C ALA A 157 -14.26 8.68 3.17
N VAL A 158 -13.36 8.99 2.25
CA VAL A 158 -13.17 8.24 0.99
C VAL A 158 -12.55 6.88 1.28
N VAL A 159 -13.15 5.80 0.78
CA VAL A 159 -12.62 4.44 0.91
C VAL A 159 -11.80 4.07 -0.33
N MET A 160 -10.49 3.95 -0.17
CA MET A 160 -9.54 3.56 -1.20
C MET A 160 -9.03 2.14 -0.95
N VAL A 161 -9.13 1.27 -1.95
CA VAL A 161 -8.68 -0.12 -1.88
C VAL A 161 -7.59 -0.36 -2.92
N ASN A 162 -6.40 -0.74 -2.47
CA ASN A 162 -5.41 -1.33 -3.36
C ASN A 162 -5.70 -2.84 -3.46
N ALA A 163 -6.14 -3.30 -4.64
CA ALA A 163 -6.60 -4.66 -4.88
C ALA A 163 -5.44 -5.69 -4.95
N SER A 164 -4.40 -5.49 -4.16
CA SER A 164 -3.17 -6.28 -4.10
C SER A 164 -3.04 -7.01 -2.75
N PRO A 165 -2.60 -8.29 -2.74
CA PRO A 165 -2.29 -9.13 -3.91
C PRO A 165 -3.52 -9.73 -4.57
N ALA A 166 -3.36 -10.14 -5.83
CA ALA A 166 -4.32 -10.95 -6.57
C ALA A 166 -4.58 -12.33 -5.93
N GLY A 167 -5.56 -13.07 -6.44
CA GLY A 167 -5.85 -14.46 -6.00
C GLY A 167 -6.76 -14.56 -4.78
N GLN A 168 -7.43 -13.50 -4.38
CA GLN A 168 -8.39 -13.51 -3.26
C GLN A 168 -9.74 -14.11 -3.68
N ASP A 169 -10.45 -14.73 -2.72
CA ASP A 169 -11.82 -15.21 -2.96
C ASP A 169 -12.75 -14.03 -3.27
N ARG A 170 -13.31 -14.02 -4.47
CA ARG A 170 -14.25 -12.99 -4.92
C ARG A 170 -15.47 -12.86 -4.02
N SER A 171 -15.98 -13.95 -3.47
CA SER A 171 -17.15 -13.91 -2.59
C SER A 171 -16.85 -13.16 -1.29
N ALA A 172 -15.64 -13.33 -0.74
CA ALA A 172 -15.18 -12.60 0.43
C ALA A 172 -14.98 -11.10 0.14
N LEU A 173 -14.50 -10.75 -1.05
CA LEU A 173 -14.24 -9.36 -1.45
C LEU A 173 -15.51 -8.55 -1.75
N ALA A 174 -16.64 -9.17 -2.04
CA ALA A 174 -17.87 -8.47 -2.44
C ALA A 174 -18.31 -7.37 -1.45
N GLY A 175 -18.15 -7.64 -0.15
CA GLY A 175 -18.47 -6.68 0.91
C GLY A 175 -17.54 -5.47 0.93
N LEU A 176 -16.26 -5.65 0.62
CA LEU A 176 -15.28 -4.57 0.51
C LEU A 176 -15.49 -3.77 -0.78
N ALA A 177 -15.70 -4.46 -1.90
CA ALA A 177 -15.96 -3.86 -3.20
C ALA A 177 -17.20 -2.93 -3.20
N ALA A 178 -18.25 -3.30 -2.45
CA ALA A 178 -19.44 -2.47 -2.30
C ALA A 178 -19.22 -1.19 -1.48
N LEU A 179 -18.11 -1.11 -0.75
CA LEU A 179 -17.73 0.06 0.07
C LEU A 179 -16.63 0.92 -0.58
N ALA A 180 -15.92 0.37 -1.55
CA ALA A 180 -14.80 1.03 -2.20
C ALA A 180 -15.28 2.16 -3.13
N ASP A 181 -14.80 3.37 -2.89
CA ASP A 181 -15.01 4.53 -3.76
C ASP A 181 -13.94 4.58 -4.84
N VAL A 182 -12.69 4.27 -4.46
CA VAL A 182 -11.51 4.24 -5.33
C VAL A 182 -10.87 2.86 -5.25
N VAL A 183 -10.58 2.26 -6.40
CA VAL A 183 -9.81 1.02 -6.47
C VAL A 183 -8.53 1.24 -7.26
N ILE A 184 -7.40 0.81 -6.71
CA ILE A 184 -6.08 0.81 -7.34
C ILE A 184 -5.71 -0.65 -7.60
N ALA A 185 -5.32 -0.97 -8.83
CA ALA A 185 -4.90 -2.31 -9.23
C ALA A 185 -3.80 -2.21 -10.30
N ASN A 186 -2.95 -3.21 -10.42
CA ASN A 186 -2.17 -3.41 -11.65
C ASN A 186 -3.01 -4.12 -12.71
N GLU A 187 -2.46 -4.35 -13.92
CA GLU A 187 -3.22 -4.93 -15.03
C GLU A 187 -3.79 -6.32 -14.67
N SER A 188 -3.00 -7.19 -14.03
CA SER A 188 -3.46 -8.52 -13.64
C SER A 188 -4.49 -8.50 -12.50
N GLU A 189 -4.31 -7.63 -11.51
CA GLU A 189 -5.26 -7.45 -10.41
C GLU A 189 -6.57 -6.85 -10.92
N ALA A 190 -6.53 -5.96 -11.91
CA ALA A 190 -7.71 -5.36 -12.52
C ALA A 190 -8.57 -6.41 -13.26
N ASP A 191 -7.94 -7.40 -13.90
CA ASP A 191 -8.65 -8.52 -14.55
C ASP A 191 -9.37 -9.43 -13.54
N GLU A 192 -8.86 -9.49 -12.30
CA GLU A 192 -9.48 -10.25 -11.21
C GLU A 192 -10.54 -9.46 -10.44
N TRP A 193 -10.62 -8.13 -10.64
CA TRP A 193 -11.58 -7.24 -9.96
C TRP A 193 -12.83 -7.00 -10.81
N PRO A 194 -13.93 -7.77 -10.62
CA PRO A 194 -15.09 -7.73 -11.52
C PRO A 194 -16.06 -6.58 -11.22
N TRP A 195 -15.86 -5.85 -10.13
CA TRP A 195 -16.75 -4.75 -9.72
C TRP A 195 -16.33 -3.43 -10.38
N ARG A 196 -17.30 -2.52 -10.48
CA ARG A 196 -17.07 -1.17 -11.02
C ARG A 196 -17.13 -0.16 -9.85
N PRO A 197 -15.98 0.27 -9.31
CA PRO A 197 -15.93 1.34 -8.32
C PRO A 197 -16.29 2.68 -8.97
N THR A 198 -16.54 3.70 -8.14
CA THR A 198 -16.76 5.07 -8.63
C THR A 198 -15.53 5.60 -9.38
N HIS A 199 -14.33 5.25 -8.89
CA HIS A 199 -13.05 5.61 -9.48
C HIS A 199 -12.14 4.39 -9.56
N PHE A 200 -11.70 4.04 -10.76
CA PHE A 200 -10.81 2.92 -10.99
C PHE A 200 -9.48 3.40 -11.55
N VAL A 201 -8.41 3.07 -10.87
CA VAL A 201 -7.02 3.42 -11.24
C VAL A 201 -6.27 2.13 -11.53
N VAL A 202 -5.79 1.98 -12.76
CA VAL A 202 -4.98 0.83 -13.18
C VAL A 202 -3.55 1.29 -13.44
N THR A 203 -2.60 0.78 -12.66
CA THR A 203 -1.17 1.03 -12.86
C THR A 203 -0.63 0.18 -14.02
N LEU A 204 0.19 0.79 -14.87
CA LEU A 204 0.70 0.22 -16.11
C LEU A 204 2.25 0.11 -16.10
N GLY A 205 2.85 0.04 -14.92
CA GLY A 205 4.30 0.04 -14.73
C GLY A 205 4.95 1.32 -15.29
N ALA A 206 5.99 1.17 -16.10
CA ALA A 206 6.70 2.31 -16.72
C ALA A 206 5.82 3.17 -17.65
N ARG A 207 4.64 2.67 -18.05
CA ARG A 207 3.68 3.44 -18.88
C ARG A 207 2.82 4.40 -18.04
N GLY A 208 2.91 4.37 -16.70
CA GLY A 208 2.15 5.22 -15.80
C GLY A 208 0.86 4.60 -15.31
N ALA A 209 -0.27 5.31 -15.38
CA ALA A 209 -1.56 4.82 -14.91
C ALA A 209 -2.71 5.24 -15.81
N ARG A 210 -3.78 4.45 -15.82
CA ARG A 210 -5.07 4.75 -16.45
C ARG A 210 -6.11 4.96 -15.35
N TYR A 211 -6.90 5.98 -15.51
CA TYR A 211 -8.03 6.29 -14.65
C TYR A 211 -9.34 6.13 -15.44
N ALA A 212 -10.36 5.61 -14.78
CA ALA A 212 -11.74 5.58 -15.26
C ALA A 212 -12.68 5.93 -14.10
N GLY A 213 -13.57 6.88 -14.32
CA GLY A 213 -14.57 7.34 -13.34
C GLY A 213 -15.76 8.01 -14.00
N ALA A 214 -16.71 8.47 -13.19
CA ALA A 214 -17.90 9.17 -13.68
C ALA A 214 -17.57 10.53 -14.36
N ASP A 215 -16.42 11.10 -14.05
CA ASP A 215 -15.87 12.34 -14.62
C ASP A 215 -15.00 12.12 -15.86
N GLY A 216 -14.91 10.89 -16.37
CA GLY A 216 -14.23 10.54 -17.61
C GLY A 216 -13.15 9.48 -17.48
N GLU A 217 -12.44 9.27 -18.59
CA GLU A 217 -11.30 8.36 -18.67
C GLU A 217 -10.09 9.11 -19.20
N PHE A 218 -8.92 8.88 -18.60
CA PHE A 218 -7.65 9.43 -19.08
C PHE A 218 -6.46 8.58 -18.61
N ALA A 219 -5.32 8.77 -19.28
CA ALA A 219 -4.06 8.16 -18.90
C ALA A 219 -3.05 9.21 -18.46
N VAL A 220 -2.25 8.89 -17.46
CA VAL A 220 -1.16 9.71 -16.96
C VAL A 220 0.14 8.93 -17.18
N PRO A 221 1.07 9.45 -18.00
CA PRO A 221 2.36 8.79 -18.20
C PRO A 221 3.22 8.90 -16.94
N ALA A 222 4.05 7.88 -16.69
CA ALA A 222 5.11 7.99 -15.70
C ALA A 222 6.32 8.74 -16.28
N PRO A 223 7.09 9.47 -15.47
CA PRO A 223 8.40 9.97 -15.88
C PRO A 223 9.32 8.83 -16.33
N LEU A 224 10.12 9.11 -17.37
CA LEU A 224 11.11 8.14 -17.86
C LEU A 224 12.30 8.12 -16.90
N VAL A 225 12.53 6.96 -16.29
CA VAL A 225 13.66 6.71 -15.39
C VAL A 225 14.33 5.39 -15.73
N GLU A 226 15.60 5.25 -15.41
CA GLU A 226 16.31 3.98 -15.51
C GLU A 226 16.14 3.25 -14.16
N ALA A 227 15.20 2.32 -14.10
CA ALA A 227 14.83 1.63 -12.87
C ALA A 227 15.97 0.73 -12.37
N VAL A 228 16.26 0.81 -11.07
CA VAL A 228 17.19 -0.06 -10.34
C VAL A 228 16.44 -1.23 -9.71
N ASP A 229 15.32 -0.94 -9.05
CA ASP A 229 14.46 -1.93 -8.38
C ASP A 229 13.01 -1.45 -8.42
N THR A 230 12.10 -2.28 -8.90
CA THR A 230 10.67 -1.92 -9.01
C THR A 230 9.85 -2.32 -7.77
N THR A 231 10.49 -2.94 -6.78
CA THR A 231 9.84 -3.37 -5.54
C THR A 231 9.33 -2.16 -4.76
N GLY A 232 8.07 -2.22 -4.32
CA GLY A 232 7.44 -1.14 -3.56
C GLY A 232 6.93 0.05 -4.39
N ALA A 233 7.23 0.14 -5.69
CA ALA A 233 6.76 1.27 -6.52
C ALA A 233 5.22 1.39 -6.54
N GLY A 234 4.50 0.26 -6.54
CA GLY A 234 3.04 0.22 -6.44
C GLY A 234 2.52 0.71 -5.08
N ASP A 235 3.23 0.40 -3.99
CA ASP A 235 2.88 0.87 -2.65
C ASP A 235 3.12 2.38 -2.54
N VAL A 236 4.24 2.88 -3.08
CA VAL A 236 4.53 4.31 -3.15
C VAL A 236 3.48 5.04 -3.97
N PHE A 237 3.12 4.51 -5.13
CA PHE A 237 2.02 5.05 -5.95
C PHE A 237 0.72 5.15 -5.13
N ALA A 238 0.30 4.08 -4.46
CA ALA A 238 -0.96 4.04 -3.72
C ALA A 238 -0.96 5.01 -2.52
N GLY A 239 0.13 5.05 -1.73
CA GLY A 239 0.27 5.95 -0.59
C GLY A 239 0.25 7.43 -1.01
N VAL A 240 1.00 7.79 -2.07
CA VAL A 240 1.02 9.16 -2.60
C VAL A 240 -0.33 9.55 -3.22
N LEU A 241 -1.01 8.61 -3.89
CA LEU A 241 -2.35 8.86 -4.42
C LEU A 241 -3.32 9.17 -3.27
N ALA A 242 -3.33 8.38 -2.20
CA ALA A 242 -4.19 8.60 -1.03
C ALA A 242 -3.92 9.96 -0.37
N ALA A 243 -2.64 10.35 -0.22
CA ALA A 243 -2.23 11.64 0.34
C ALA A 243 -2.71 12.85 -0.45
N ASN A 244 -3.01 12.70 -1.73
CA ASN A 244 -3.36 13.79 -2.65
C ASN A 244 -4.77 13.66 -3.24
N TRP A 245 -5.51 12.60 -2.90
CA TRP A 245 -6.87 12.40 -3.40
C TRP A 245 -7.84 13.40 -2.76
N PRO A 246 -8.77 13.99 -3.54
CA PRO A 246 -9.78 14.88 -2.95
C PRO A 246 -10.74 14.09 -2.06
N SER A 247 -11.12 14.67 -0.91
CA SER A 247 -12.12 14.08 0.00
C SER A 247 -13.55 14.15 -0.55
N ASP A 248 -13.77 14.93 -1.59
CA ASP A 248 -15.06 15.05 -2.28
C ASP A 248 -15.10 14.12 -3.51
N LEU A 249 -16.15 13.30 -3.60
CA LEU A 249 -16.39 12.36 -4.70
C LEU A 249 -17.22 12.93 -5.85
N GLY A 250 -17.56 14.23 -5.82
CA GLY A 250 -18.27 14.93 -6.89
C GLY A 250 -17.54 14.87 -8.24
N THR A 251 -18.21 15.34 -9.30
CA THR A 251 -17.72 15.25 -10.69
C THR A 251 -17.47 16.62 -11.33
N ASP A 252 -17.35 17.69 -10.52
CA ASP A 252 -17.08 19.00 -11.08
C ASP A 252 -15.64 19.10 -11.66
N PRO A 253 -15.39 20.05 -12.60
CA PRO A 253 -14.09 20.17 -13.28
C PRO A 253 -12.91 20.46 -12.34
N ALA A 254 -13.15 21.09 -11.18
CA ALA A 254 -12.09 21.37 -10.22
C ALA A 254 -11.63 20.08 -9.52
N LEU A 255 -12.57 19.20 -9.16
CA LEU A 255 -12.27 17.88 -8.60
C LEU A 255 -11.59 16.97 -9.62
N GLN A 256 -12.01 16.98 -10.88
CA GLN A 256 -11.32 16.27 -11.96
C GLN A 256 -9.86 16.73 -12.10
N ALA A 257 -9.61 18.04 -12.07
CA ALA A 257 -8.25 18.56 -12.10
C ALA A 257 -7.42 18.19 -10.86
N GLN A 258 -8.03 18.07 -9.68
CA GLN A 258 -7.37 17.59 -8.47
C GLN A 258 -6.99 16.10 -8.60
N ARG A 259 -7.89 15.25 -9.09
CA ARG A 259 -7.61 13.81 -9.34
C ARG A 259 -6.49 13.63 -10.37
N LEU A 260 -6.50 14.42 -11.44
CA LEU A 260 -5.41 14.38 -12.42
C LEU A 260 -4.06 14.72 -11.79
N ARG A 261 -3.99 15.78 -10.97
CA ARG A 261 -2.76 16.14 -10.25
C ARG A 261 -2.35 15.05 -9.25
N ALA A 262 -3.30 14.44 -8.52
CA ALA A 262 -3.00 13.34 -7.60
C ALA A 262 -2.38 12.15 -8.34
N LEU A 263 -2.90 11.80 -9.51
CA LEU A 263 -2.36 10.73 -10.36
C LEU A 263 -0.99 11.08 -10.94
N GLN A 264 -0.76 12.32 -11.35
CA GLN A 264 0.56 12.78 -11.81
C GLN A 264 1.60 12.65 -10.71
N ARG A 265 1.29 13.10 -9.49
CA ARG A 265 2.17 12.95 -8.32
C ARG A 265 2.42 11.48 -7.97
N ALA A 266 1.40 10.64 -8.03
CA ALA A 266 1.52 9.20 -7.75
C ALA A 266 2.39 8.49 -8.81
N CYS A 267 2.23 8.81 -10.09
CA CYS A 267 3.08 8.28 -11.17
C CYS A 267 4.54 8.73 -11.02
N ALA A 268 4.77 10.02 -10.69
CA ALA A 268 6.11 10.55 -10.45
C ALA A 268 6.77 9.86 -9.25
N ALA A 269 6.04 9.72 -8.14
CA ALA A 269 6.54 9.06 -6.94
C ALA A 269 6.87 7.58 -7.17
N GLY A 270 5.98 6.85 -7.86
CA GLY A 270 6.22 5.44 -8.22
C GLY A 270 7.45 5.27 -9.11
N ALA A 271 7.67 6.18 -10.08
CA ALA A 271 8.87 6.16 -10.90
C ALA A 271 10.14 6.47 -10.08
N LEU A 272 10.12 7.49 -9.23
CA LEU A 272 11.25 7.82 -8.35
C LEU A 272 11.59 6.69 -7.38
N ALA A 273 10.59 5.98 -6.87
CA ALA A 273 10.80 4.85 -5.98
C ALA A 273 11.65 3.75 -6.63
N THR A 274 11.54 3.56 -7.94
CA THR A 274 12.33 2.54 -8.65
C THR A 274 13.83 2.84 -8.74
N LEU A 275 14.26 4.04 -8.36
CA LEU A 275 15.68 4.45 -8.33
C LEU A 275 16.40 4.00 -7.06
N VAL A 276 15.66 3.54 -6.05
CA VAL A 276 16.17 3.14 -4.73
C VAL A 276 15.87 1.68 -4.48
N PRO A 277 16.86 0.84 -4.14
CA PRO A 277 16.63 -0.57 -3.85
C PRO A 277 15.74 -0.78 -2.61
N GLY A 278 14.85 -1.80 -2.67
CA GLY A 278 13.98 -2.22 -1.57
C GLY A 278 12.68 -1.43 -1.46
N ALA A 279 11.69 -1.99 -0.75
CA ALA A 279 10.33 -1.45 -0.70
C ALA A 279 10.08 -0.47 0.46
N GLY A 280 10.75 -0.67 1.61
CA GLY A 280 10.41 0.03 2.86
C GLY A 280 10.85 1.50 2.89
N ASP A 281 11.93 1.85 2.21
CA ASP A 281 12.55 3.20 2.25
C ASP A 281 12.61 3.91 0.90
N CYS A 282 12.09 3.32 -0.17
CA CYS A 282 12.17 3.86 -1.53
C CYS A 282 11.24 5.07 -1.79
N ALA A 283 10.29 5.36 -0.90
CA ALA A 283 9.34 6.46 -1.10
C ALA A 283 10.05 7.83 -1.09
N PRO A 284 9.90 8.65 -2.15
CA PRO A 284 10.43 10.01 -2.21
C PRO A 284 9.67 10.96 -1.26
N ASP A 285 10.29 12.09 -0.92
CA ASP A 285 9.62 13.17 -0.22
C ASP A 285 8.76 14.05 -1.16
N ALA A 286 7.92 14.90 -0.55
CA ALA A 286 7.00 15.76 -1.27
C ALA A 286 7.70 16.72 -2.25
N GLU A 287 8.92 17.20 -1.91
CA GLU A 287 9.68 18.11 -2.75
C GLU A 287 10.26 17.39 -3.99
N ALA A 288 10.76 16.17 -3.83
CA ALA A 288 11.23 15.35 -4.94
C ALA A 288 10.09 15.00 -5.91
N ILE A 289 8.90 14.66 -5.38
CA ILE A 289 7.70 14.41 -6.18
C ILE A 289 7.35 15.65 -6.99
N GLU A 290 7.28 16.82 -6.36
CA GLU A 290 6.90 18.07 -7.03
C GLU A 290 7.85 18.45 -8.15
N ARG A 291 9.17 18.22 -8.00
CA ARG A 291 10.16 18.48 -9.06
C ARG A 291 10.05 17.55 -10.26
N SER A 292 9.35 16.43 -10.12
CA SER A 292 9.25 15.38 -11.14
C SER A 292 7.88 15.36 -11.84
N CYS A 293 6.93 16.20 -11.41
CA CYS A 293 5.65 16.46 -12.07
C CYS A 293 5.81 17.58 -13.11
#